data_ff0e0ce48c2ae28a0bec1ab6b3c578de
#
_entry.id   ff0e0ce48c2ae28a0bec1ab6b3c578de
#
_cell.length_a   1.000
_cell.length_b   1.000
_cell.length_c   1.000
_cell.angle_alpha   90.00
_cell.angle_beta   90.00
_cell.angle_gamma   90.00
#
_symmetry.space_group_name_H-M   'P 1'
#
loop_
_entity.id
_entity.type
_entity.pdbx_description
1 polymer ?
#
loop_
_entity_poly.entity_id
_entity_poly.type
_entity_poly.pdbx_seq_one_letter_code
_entity_poly.pdbx_strand_id
1 'polypeptide(L)'
;MDRLPWSRWHWLVVMALGVTWILDGLEVTIVGATGAVLTYSTTLNLTESEVGLTASAYLAGTVVGALLFSYLTDRQGRKRWFIITLLFYLTATVLTAFSWNLWSFMLFRFLAGAGIGGEYAAINSAIDELIPARARGHTDLAINGSWWIGTAAGALLTIPLLDPQLIAEDLGWRLCFALGAVLSLGIVLVRRFVPESPRWLMTHGRAGEAEAIVRNIEATVRRERGIDSLPEPQGFINVRPVHVTLATVAQELFRTYPARTTLGLTLMVTQSFLYNAIFFTFALVLLKFYSVPADRMGLYVLPFAVVNFCGPLLLGRYFDTIGRKPMIAFTYGISGVLLAVTGYLFWQGHLTALTQMIAWSAVFFFASAAASSAYLTVSEVFPMEIRAMAIAFFFVVAQGAGIFAPWLFGKLIETSATSVFYGYLVGAGLMGVGAIAAMIFGVKAERHALEHVATPLSARGC
;
A
#
# COMPACT_ATOMS: atom_id res chain seq x y z
N MET A 1 23.95 -5.35 -5.57
CA MET A 1 22.62 -5.66 -6.13
C MET A 1 22.39 -4.97 -7.47
N ASP A 2 22.67 -3.68 -7.61
CA ASP A 2 22.35 -2.89 -8.82
C ASP A 2 23.04 -3.36 -10.12
N ARG A 3 24.17 -4.04 -10.03
CA ARG A 3 24.88 -4.65 -11.18
C ARG A 3 24.27 -5.95 -11.70
N LEU A 4 23.31 -6.55 -10.98
CA LEU A 4 22.74 -7.84 -11.35
C LEU A 4 21.81 -7.73 -12.55
N PRO A 5 21.91 -8.60 -13.56
CA PRO A 5 20.90 -8.70 -14.60
C PRO A 5 19.60 -9.28 -14.02
N TRP A 6 18.48 -8.89 -14.61
CA TRP A 6 17.17 -9.42 -14.22
C TRP A 6 17.13 -10.94 -14.43
N SER A 7 16.64 -11.73 -13.46
CA SER A 7 16.66 -13.18 -13.46
C SER A 7 15.39 -13.77 -12.82
N ARG A 8 15.25 -15.10 -12.81
CA ARG A 8 14.16 -15.80 -12.11
C ARG A 8 14.16 -15.51 -10.60
N TRP A 9 15.35 -15.35 -10.01
CA TRP A 9 15.47 -14.98 -8.61
C TRP A 9 14.74 -13.65 -8.29
N HIS A 10 14.87 -12.63 -9.14
CA HIS A 10 14.16 -11.36 -8.96
C HIS A 10 12.64 -11.56 -9.05
N TRP A 11 12.16 -12.40 -9.97
CA TRP A 11 10.75 -12.74 -10.04
C TRP A 11 10.23 -13.43 -8.78
N LEU A 12 11.00 -14.32 -8.16
CA LEU A 12 10.65 -14.95 -6.88
C LEU A 12 10.52 -13.92 -5.76
N VAL A 13 11.43 -12.93 -5.71
CA VAL A 13 11.34 -11.83 -4.74
C VAL A 13 10.08 -10.99 -5.00
N VAL A 14 9.82 -10.62 -6.25
CA VAL A 14 8.63 -9.84 -6.64
C VAL A 14 7.34 -10.57 -6.26
N MET A 15 7.24 -11.84 -6.56
CA MET A 15 6.08 -12.66 -6.20
C MET A 15 5.93 -12.79 -4.69
N ALA A 16 7.03 -13.01 -3.97
CA ALA A 16 7.00 -13.14 -2.51
C ALA A 16 6.53 -11.86 -1.80
N LEU A 17 6.88 -10.70 -2.33
CA LEU A 17 6.46 -9.41 -1.80
C LEU A 17 5.05 -9.04 -2.28
N GLY A 18 4.74 -9.26 -3.56
CA GLY A 18 3.44 -8.93 -4.16
C GLY A 18 2.27 -9.72 -3.58
N VAL A 19 2.47 -11.01 -3.25
CA VAL A 19 1.42 -11.84 -2.65
C VAL A 19 0.91 -11.24 -1.34
N THR A 20 1.74 -10.55 -0.57
CA THR A 20 1.31 -9.87 0.66
C THR A 20 0.31 -8.74 0.37
N TRP A 21 0.61 -7.91 -0.63
CA TRP A 21 -0.30 -6.84 -1.05
C TRP A 21 -1.63 -7.39 -1.59
N ILE A 22 -1.58 -8.50 -2.33
CA ILE A 22 -2.78 -9.19 -2.81
C ILE A 22 -3.67 -9.61 -1.64
N LEU A 23 -3.09 -10.15 -0.58
CA LEU A 23 -3.87 -10.60 0.57
C LEU A 23 -4.41 -9.48 1.43
N ASP A 24 -3.67 -8.36 1.56
CA ASP A 24 -4.21 -7.16 2.20
C ASP A 24 -5.43 -6.65 1.43
N GLY A 25 -5.35 -6.54 0.11
CA GLY A 25 -6.47 -6.14 -0.74
C GLY A 25 -7.67 -7.08 -0.65
N LEU A 26 -7.42 -8.37 -0.59
CA LEU A 26 -8.46 -9.40 -0.40
C LEU A 26 -9.17 -9.22 0.95
N GLU A 27 -8.41 -9.07 2.04
CA GLU A 27 -8.99 -8.92 3.38
C GLU A 27 -9.79 -7.63 3.54
N VAL A 28 -9.25 -6.50 3.10
CA VAL A 28 -9.98 -5.21 3.18
C VAL A 28 -11.30 -5.29 2.41
N THR A 29 -11.31 -5.99 1.28
CA THR A 29 -12.54 -6.20 0.49
C THR A 29 -13.52 -7.13 1.20
N ILE A 30 -13.05 -8.21 1.82
CA ILE A 30 -13.89 -9.10 2.66
C ILE A 30 -14.55 -8.30 3.78
N VAL A 31 -13.80 -7.46 4.49
CA VAL A 31 -14.33 -6.61 5.57
C VAL A 31 -15.44 -5.68 5.05
N GLY A 32 -15.20 -5.03 3.93
CA GLY A 32 -16.19 -4.14 3.31
C GLY A 32 -17.48 -4.88 2.92
N ALA A 33 -17.35 -6.07 2.32
CA ALA A 33 -18.48 -6.88 1.89
C ALA A 33 -19.27 -7.51 3.06
N THR A 34 -18.57 -7.96 4.12
CA THR A 34 -19.21 -8.59 5.28
C THR A 34 -19.92 -7.58 6.18
N GLY A 35 -19.58 -6.29 6.12
CA GLY A 35 -20.15 -5.26 6.98
C GLY A 35 -21.67 -5.24 7.02
N ALA A 36 -22.34 -5.39 5.88
CA ALA A 36 -23.79 -5.44 5.80
C ALA A 36 -24.38 -6.68 6.49
N VAL A 37 -23.74 -7.84 6.35
CA VAL A 37 -24.18 -9.11 6.94
C VAL A 37 -24.06 -9.08 8.46
N LEU A 38 -23.08 -8.37 9.00
CA LEU A 38 -22.88 -8.24 10.46
C LEU A 38 -24.01 -7.48 11.15
N THR A 39 -24.87 -6.77 10.41
CA THR A 39 -26.04 -6.07 10.98
C THR A 39 -27.26 -6.98 11.17
N TYR A 40 -27.25 -8.18 10.59
CA TYR A 40 -28.40 -9.09 10.70
C TYR A 40 -28.52 -9.67 12.10
N SER A 41 -29.74 -9.86 12.56
CA SER A 41 -30.04 -10.45 13.88
C SER A 41 -29.56 -11.89 14.04
N THR A 42 -29.35 -12.57 12.93
CA THR A 42 -28.79 -13.94 12.84
C THR A 42 -27.28 -14.00 12.99
N THR A 43 -26.60 -12.85 13.00
CA THR A 43 -25.14 -12.72 13.07
C THR A 43 -24.71 -12.01 14.37
N LEU A 44 -23.87 -10.98 14.28
CA LEU A 44 -23.44 -10.20 15.44
C LEU A 44 -24.43 -9.10 15.86
N ASN A 45 -25.46 -8.84 15.04
CA ASN A 45 -26.49 -7.84 15.26
C ASN A 45 -25.93 -6.45 15.58
N LEU A 46 -24.93 -6.01 14.78
CA LEU A 46 -24.27 -4.73 14.95
C LEU A 46 -25.10 -3.61 14.29
N THR A 47 -25.04 -2.42 14.85
CA THR A 47 -25.53 -1.22 14.18
C THR A 47 -24.55 -0.78 13.07
N GLU A 48 -25.03 0.01 12.10
CA GLU A 48 -24.18 0.55 11.03
C GLU A 48 -23.01 1.36 11.57
N SER A 49 -23.22 2.10 12.67
CA SER A 49 -22.15 2.85 13.33
C SER A 49 -21.13 1.93 14.01
N GLU A 50 -21.56 0.81 14.58
CA GLU A 50 -20.66 -0.20 15.19
C GLU A 50 -19.83 -0.91 14.11
N VAL A 51 -20.40 -1.20 12.95
CA VAL A 51 -19.64 -1.69 11.78
C VAL A 51 -18.56 -0.66 11.38
N GLY A 52 -18.91 0.62 11.34
CA GLY A 52 -17.95 1.70 11.11
C GLY A 52 -16.81 1.73 12.16
N LEU A 53 -17.15 1.54 13.44
CA LEU A 53 -16.16 1.47 14.51
C LEU A 53 -15.20 0.28 14.37
N THR A 54 -15.65 -0.85 13.84
CA THR A 54 -14.76 -2.01 13.58
C THR A 54 -13.71 -1.69 12.52
N ALA A 55 -14.08 -0.96 11.47
CA ALA A 55 -13.16 -0.46 10.46
C ALA A 55 -12.15 0.56 11.04
N SER A 56 -12.65 1.47 11.90
CA SER A 56 -11.79 2.41 12.62
C SER A 56 -10.80 1.70 13.55
N ALA A 57 -11.22 0.63 14.23
CA ALA A 57 -10.34 -0.19 15.08
C ALA A 57 -9.22 -0.85 14.24
N TYR A 58 -9.54 -1.36 13.05
CA TYR A 58 -8.53 -1.91 12.13
C TYR A 58 -7.53 -0.84 11.71
N LEU A 59 -7.99 0.34 11.29
CA LEU A 59 -7.11 1.46 10.90
C LEU A 59 -6.25 1.96 12.07
N ALA A 60 -6.80 2.03 13.28
CA ALA A 60 -6.02 2.36 14.47
C ALA A 60 -4.94 1.31 14.72
N GLY A 61 -5.26 0.03 14.52
CA GLY A 61 -4.30 -1.07 14.55
C GLY A 61 -3.17 -0.86 13.53
N THR A 62 -3.49 -0.53 12.27
CA THR A 62 -2.46 -0.31 11.23
C THR A 62 -1.49 0.82 11.60
N VAL A 63 -1.98 1.89 12.19
CA VAL A 63 -1.15 3.01 12.67
C VAL A 63 -0.21 2.54 13.79
N VAL A 64 -0.73 1.87 14.81
CA VAL A 64 0.07 1.37 15.94
C VAL A 64 1.08 0.33 15.46
N GLY A 65 0.65 -0.60 14.61
CA GLY A 65 1.50 -1.63 14.02
C GLY A 65 2.62 -1.07 13.16
N ALA A 66 2.32 -0.07 12.33
CA ALA A 66 3.32 0.59 11.51
C ALA A 66 4.44 1.22 12.37
N LEU A 67 4.10 1.90 13.45
CA LEU A 67 5.09 2.50 14.34
C LEU A 67 5.90 1.45 15.11
N LEU A 68 5.20 0.49 15.73
CA LEU A 68 5.83 -0.51 16.59
C LEU A 68 6.73 -1.47 15.80
N PHE A 69 6.17 -2.07 14.74
CA PHE A 69 6.88 -3.11 14.01
C PHE A 69 7.96 -2.54 13.08
N SER A 70 7.80 -1.31 12.56
CA SER A 70 8.90 -0.68 11.83
C SER A 70 10.09 -0.42 12.73
N TYR A 71 9.87 0.07 13.97
CA TYR A 71 10.94 0.24 14.93
C TYR A 71 11.66 -1.08 15.28
N LEU A 72 10.88 -2.16 15.48
CA LEU A 72 11.44 -3.48 15.76
C LEU A 72 12.17 -4.08 14.57
N THR A 73 11.65 -3.86 13.35
CA THR A 73 12.24 -4.29 12.09
C THR A 73 13.62 -3.65 11.86
N ASP A 74 13.75 -2.35 12.11
CA ASP A 74 15.02 -1.66 11.95
C ASP A 74 16.06 -2.11 13.00
N ARG A 75 15.62 -2.51 14.21
CA ARG A 75 16.54 -2.94 15.28
C ARG A 75 16.94 -4.41 15.23
N GLN A 76 16.02 -5.30 14.87
CA GLN A 76 16.20 -6.75 15.06
C GLN A 76 16.27 -7.55 13.75
N GLY A 77 16.19 -6.87 12.59
CA GLY A 77 16.24 -7.49 11.28
C GLY A 77 14.87 -7.61 10.61
N ARG A 78 14.88 -7.45 9.30
CA ARG A 78 13.67 -7.33 8.50
C ARG A 78 12.98 -8.66 8.29
N LYS A 79 13.73 -9.71 7.97
CA LYS A 79 13.18 -11.05 7.71
C LYS A 79 12.42 -11.62 8.91
N ARG A 80 12.97 -11.45 10.12
CA ARG A 80 12.36 -11.97 11.34
C ARG A 80 11.02 -11.33 11.62
N TRP A 81 10.98 -9.99 11.63
CA TRP A 81 9.74 -9.27 11.93
C TRP A 81 8.71 -9.37 10.82
N PHE A 82 9.13 -9.48 9.58
CA PHE A 82 8.27 -9.74 8.45
C PHE A 82 7.50 -11.08 8.57
N ILE A 83 8.10 -12.10 9.16
CA ILE A 83 7.42 -13.38 9.46
C ILE A 83 6.52 -13.26 10.69
N ILE A 84 6.99 -12.58 11.75
CA ILE A 84 6.22 -12.40 12.99
C ILE A 84 4.95 -11.59 12.75
N THR A 85 5.04 -10.47 12.04
CA THR A 85 3.88 -9.63 11.71
C THR A 85 2.86 -10.37 10.87
N LEU A 86 3.31 -11.17 9.90
CA LEU A 86 2.41 -12.01 9.13
C LEU A 86 1.68 -13.04 9.99
N LEU A 87 2.42 -13.80 10.82
CA LEU A 87 1.78 -14.79 11.68
C LEU A 87 0.81 -14.15 12.67
N PHE A 88 1.18 -12.98 13.20
CA PHE A 88 0.33 -12.19 14.08
C PHE A 88 -0.97 -11.76 13.38
N TYR A 89 -0.84 -11.20 12.17
CA TYR A 89 -1.96 -10.85 11.32
C TYR A 89 -2.87 -12.03 11.01
N LEU A 90 -2.30 -13.17 10.56
CA LEU A 90 -3.05 -14.37 10.25
C LEU A 90 -3.83 -14.90 11.45
N THR A 91 -3.18 -14.95 12.62
CA THR A 91 -3.82 -15.37 13.86
C THR A 91 -4.99 -14.47 14.21
N ALA A 92 -4.81 -13.15 14.13
CA ALA A 92 -5.85 -12.18 14.40
C ALA A 92 -7.04 -12.29 13.41
N THR A 93 -6.76 -12.53 12.13
CA THR A 93 -7.78 -12.72 11.09
C THR A 93 -8.58 -14.00 11.33
N VAL A 94 -7.92 -15.12 11.69
CA VAL A 94 -8.62 -16.35 12.12
C VAL A 94 -9.48 -16.09 13.34
N LEU A 95 -8.96 -15.41 14.35
CA LEU A 95 -9.72 -15.09 15.56
C LEU A 95 -10.93 -14.18 15.25
N THR A 96 -10.85 -13.32 14.23
CA THR A 96 -11.99 -12.52 13.78
C THR A 96 -13.17 -13.42 13.36
N ALA A 97 -12.91 -14.55 12.68
CA ALA A 97 -13.94 -15.51 12.31
C ALA A 97 -14.68 -16.13 13.52
N PHE A 98 -14.05 -16.14 14.69
CA PHE A 98 -14.62 -16.68 15.94
C PHE A 98 -15.18 -15.57 16.87
N SER A 99 -15.36 -14.36 16.39
CA SER A 99 -15.93 -13.27 17.19
C SER A 99 -17.37 -13.58 17.59
N TRP A 100 -17.73 -13.19 18.82
CA TRP A 100 -19.05 -13.44 19.43
C TRP A 100 -19.80 -12.17 19.81
N ASN A 101 -19.15 -11.01 19.76
CA ASN A 101 -19.74 -9.69 19.98
C ASN A 101 -18.87 -8.59 19.36
N LEU A 102 -19.37 -7.33 19.42
CA LEU A 102 -18.66 -6.15 18.92
C LEU A 102 -17.24 -6.03 19.47
N TRP A 103 -17.03 -6.19 20.77
CA TRP A 103 -15.73 -5.96 21.41
C TRP A 103 -14.67 -6.98 20.98
N SER A 104 -15.05 -8.27 20.88
CA SER A 104 -14.16 -9.31 20.38
C SER A 104 -13.79 -9.07 18.90
N PHE A 105 -14.79 -8.67 18.10
CA PHE A 105 -14.56 -8.35 16.70
C PHE A 105 -13.62 -7.14 16.54
N MET A 106 -13.88 -6.04 17.25
CA MET A 106 -13.02 -4.85 17.25
C MET A 106 -11.58 -5.17 17.70
N LEU A 107 -11.42 -5.95 18.76
CA LEU A 107 -10.10 -6.35 19.25
C LEU A 107 -9.32 -7.12 18.20
N PHE A 108 -9.94 -8.15 17.60
CA PHE A 108 -9.27 -8.96 16.60
C PHE A 108 -9.01 -8.17 15.31
N ARG A 109 -9.90 -7.25 14.93
CA ARG A 109 -9.68 -6.32 13.83
C ARG A 109 -8.51 -5.36 14.11
N PHE A 110 -8.42 -4.81 15.31
CA PHE A 110 -7.29 -3.99 15.73
C PHE A 110 -5.96 -4.76 15.65
N LEU A 111 -5.93 -6.00 16.15
CA LEU A 111 -4.74 -6.84 16.10
C LEU A 111 -4.37 -7.21 14.65
N ALA A 112 -5.34 -7.54 13.81
CA ALA A 112 -5.10 -7.79 12.39
C ALA A 112 -4.52 -6.54 11.70
N GLY A 113 -5.11 -5.37 11.94
CA GLY A 113 -4.57 -4.10 11.47
C GLY A 113 -3.13 -3.86 11.94
N ALA A 114 -2.81 -4.12 13.20
CA ALA A 114 -1.45 -3.97 13.72
C ALA A 114 -0.44 -4.87 12.98
N GLY A 115 -0.81 -6.12 12.68
CA GLY A 115 0.02 -7.01 11.90
C GLY A 115 0.35 -6.47 10.50
N ILE A 116 -0.68 -6.05 9.76
CA ILE A 116 -0.52 -5.57 8.39
C ILE A 116 0.23 -4.22 8.34
N GLY A 117 -0.04 -3.31 9.30
CA GLY A 117 0.61 -2.00 9.35
C GLY A 117 2.13 -2.10 9.42
N GLY A 118 2.67 -3.10 10.13
CA GLY A 118 4.11 -3.36 10.18
C GLY A 118 4.70 -3.88 8.86
N GLU A 119 3.90 -4.48 8.00
CA GLU A 119 4.37 -5.06 6.75
C GLU A 119 4.64 -4.02 5.66
N TYR A 120 3.88 -2.93 5.62
CA TYR A 120 4.05 -1.89 4.60
C TYR A 120 5.49 -1.36 4.51
N ALA A 121 6.08 -1.01 5.64
CA ALA A 121 7.44 -0.51 5.67
C ALA A 121 8.47 -1.59 5.31
N ALA A 122 8.27 -2.83 5.79
CA ALA A 122 9.17 -3.94 5.53
C ALA A 122 9.19 -4.33 4.05
N ILE A 123 8.04 -4.37 3.37
CA ILE A 123 7.93 -4.70 1.95
C ILE A 123 8.63 -3.65 1.09
N ASN A 124 8.29 -2.37 1.27
CA ASN A 124 8.89 -1.30 0.46
C ASN A 124 10.40 -1.23 0.67
N SER A 125 10.89 -1.36 1.91
CA SER A 125 12.32 -1.47 2.17
C SER A 125 12.99 -2.67 1.49
N ALA A 126 12.32 -3.83 1.46
CA ALA A 126 12.87 -5.03 0.80
C ALA A 126 12.95 -4.84 -0.73
N ILE A 127 11.95 -4.21 -1.35
CA ILE A 127 11.99 -3.86 -2.78
C ILE A 127 13.21 -3.00 -3.08
N ASP A 128 13.39 -1.92 -2.31
CA ASP A 128 14.48 -0.97 -2.52
C ASP A 128 15.87 -1.61 -2.43
N GLU A 129 16.02 -2.63 -1.62
CA GLU A 129 17.32 -3.24 -1.36
C GLU A 129 17.64 -4.44 -2.22
N LEU A 130 16.63 -5.18 -2.65
CA LEU A 130 16.82 -6.42 -3.41
C LEU A 130 16.63 -6.22 -4.92
N ILE A 131 15.90 -5.19 -5.34
CA ILE A 131 15.64 -4.92 -6.76
C ILE A 131 16.66 -3.93 -7.33
N PRO A 132 17.26 -4.23 -8.52
CA PRO A 132 18.19 -3.33 -9.17
C PRO A 132 17.58 -1.96 -9.47
N ALA A 133 18.36 -0.88 -9.29
CA ALA A 133 17.91 0.51 -9.44
C ALA A 133 17.19 0.80 -10.77
N ARG A 134 17.65 0.16 -11.86
CA ARG A 134 17.06 0.33 -13.22
C ARG A 134 15.63 -0.19 -13.37
N ALA A 135 15.18 -1.12 -12.50
CA ALA A 135 13.85 -1.74 -12.57
C ALA A 135 13.02 -1.50 -11.30
N ARG A 136 13.56 -0.77 -10.33
CA ARG A 136 12.96 -0.60 -9.00
C ARG A 136 11.58 0.07 -9.08
N GLY A 137 11.48 1.16 -9.81
CA GLY A 137 10.22 1.90 -9.92
C GLY A 137 9.11 1.08 -10.54
N HIS A 138 9.38 0.45 -11.68
CA HIS A 138 8.39 -0.41 -12.32
C HIS A 138 7.96 -1.56 -11.42
N THR A 139 8.92 -2.19 -10.77
CA THR A 139 8.66 -3.33 -9.86
C THR A 139 7.87 -2.90 -8.63
N ASP A 140 8.24 -1.78 -8.01
CA ASP A 140 7.56 -1.25 -6.84
C ASP A 140 6.10 -0.90 -7.16
N LEU A 141 5.86 -0.18 -8.27
CA LEU A 141 4.52 0.16 -8.71
C LEU A 141 3.67 -1.09 -9.02
N ALA A 142 4.26 -2.12 -9.63
CA ALA A 142 3.56 -3.36 -9.93
C ALA A 142 3.20 -4.13 -8.64
N ILE A 143 4.12 -4.21 -7.68
CA ILE A 143 3.89 -4.85 -6.38
C ILE A 143 2.80 -4.10 -5.61
N ASN A 144 2.91 -2.78 -5.46
CA ASN A 144 1.89 -1.99 -4.77
C ASN A 144 0.52 -2.07 -5.48
N GLY A 145 0.52 -2.01 -6.82
CA GLY A 145 -0.69 -2.16 -7.62
C GLY A 145 -1.35 -3.54 -7.52
N SER A 146 -0.60 -4.59 -7.17
CA SER A 146 -1.14 -5.95 -7.01
C SER A 146 -2.19 -6.07 -5.89
N TRP A 147 -2.29 -5.08 -5.00
CA TRP A 147 -3.36 -4.95 -4.01
C TRP A 147 -4.75 -5.08 -4.65
N TRP A 148 -4.94 -4.54 -5.85
CA TRP A 148 -6.20 -4.60 -6.57
C TRP A 148 -6.55 -5.99 -7.12
N ILE A 149 -5.56 -6.86 -7.32
CA ILE A 149 -5.81 -8.28 -7.61
C ILE A 149 -6.48 -8.92 -6.39
N GLY A 150 -6.01 -8.57 -5.20
CA GLY A 150 -6.60 -9.00 -3.94
C GLY A 150 -8.04 -8.51 -3.78
N THR A 151 -8.30 -7.24 -4.11
CA THR A 151 -9.67 -6.69 -4.13
C THR A 151 -10.59 -7.46 -5.06
N ALA A 152 -10.14 -7.76 -6.28
CA ALA A 152 -10.91 -8.56 -7.22
C ALA A 152 -11.17 -9.98 -6.71
N ALA A 153 -10.14 -10.63 -6.13
CA ALA A 153 -10.26 -11.96 -5.55
C ALA A 153 -11.22 -11.97 -4.34
N GLY A 154 -11.13 -10.96 -3.47
CA GLY A 154 -12.03 -10.79 -2.32
C GLY A 154 -13.49 -10.61 -2.76
N ALA A 155 -13.72 -9.76 -3.75
CA ALA A 155 -15.06 -9.56 -4.31
C ALA A 155 -15.64 -10.85 -4.91
N LEU A 156 -14.85 -11.61 -5.66
CA LEU A 156 -15.27 -12.91 -6.21
C LEU A 156 -15.53 -13.95 -5.12
N LEU A 157 -14.71 -13.98 -4.07
CA LEU A 157 -14.85 -14.92 -2.96
C LEU A 157 -16.11 -14.67 -2.14
N THR A 158 -16.45 -13.40 -1.91
CA THR A 158 -17.61 -13.04 -1.08
C THR A 158 -18.95 -13.33 -1.75
N ILE A 159 -19.03 -13.34 -3.08
CA ILE A 159 -20.29 -13.61 -3.81
C ILE A 159 -20.92 -14.94 -3.36
N PRO A 160 -20.30 -16.12 -3.48
CA PRO A 160 -20.91 -17.38 -3.07
C PRO A 160 -20.96 -17.57 -1.55
N LEU A 161 -20.03 -16.98 -0.79
CA LEU A 161 -19.97 -17.18 0.66
C LEU A 161 -21.02 -16.37 1.43
N LEU A 162 -21.43 -15.22 0.90
CA LEU A 162 -22.46 -14.38 1.51
C LEU A 162 -23.85 -14.58 0.90
N ASP A 163 -24.00 -15.54 -0.02
CA ASP A 163 -25.31 -15.90 -0.55
C ASP A 163 -26.09 -16.75 0.47
N PRO A 164 -27.20 -16.24 1.04
CA PRO A 164 -27.97 -16.96 2.04
C PRO A 164 -28.67 -18.22 1.49
N GLN A 165 -28.76 -18.37 0.17
CA GLN A 165 -29.26 -19.60 -0.47
C GLN A 165 -28.22 -20.73 -0.47
N LEU A 166 -26.95 -20.41 -0.40
CA LEU A 166 -25.84 -21.37 -0.43
C LEU A 166 -25.29 -21.67 0.96
N ILE A 167 -25.14 -20.66 1.79
CA ILE A 167 -24.48 -20.76 3.11
C ILE A 167 -25.27 -19.93 4.12
N ALA A 168 -25.45 -20.50 5.34
CA ALA A 168 -26.11 -19.79 6.41
C ALA A 168 -25.40 -18.43 6.74
N GLU A 169 -26.18 -17.38 6.96
CA GLU A 169 -25.68 -16.00 7.14
C GLU A 169 -24.60 -15.89 8.22
N ASP A 170 -24.75 -16.53 9.37
CA ASP A 170 -23.75 -16.53 10.45
C ASP A 170 -22.47 -17.29 10.06
N LEU A 171 -22.56 -18.31 9.25
CA LEU A 171 -21.41 -19.09 8.79
C LEU A 171 -20.67 -18.40 7.63
N GLY A 172 -21.40 -17.75 6.72
CA GLY A 172 -20.86 -17.15 5.50
C GLY A 172 -19.77 -16.13 5.77
N TRP A 173 -20.01 -15.14 6.61
CA TRP A 173 -19.01 -14.12 6.95
C TRP A 173 -17.81 -14.70 7.70
N ARG A 174 -18.01 -15.70 8.56
CA ARG A 174 -16.90 -16.40 9.27
C ARG A 174 -15.99 -17.13 8.31
N LEU A 175 -16.60 -17.82 7.31
CA LEU A 175 -15.85 -18.49 6.26
C LEU A 175 -15.05 -17.53 5.38
N CYS A 176 -15.55 -16.32 5.13
CA CYS A 176 -14.79 -15.29 4.41
C CYS A 176 -13.46 -14.98 5.12
N PHE A 177 -13.47 -14.75 6.44
CA PHE A 177 -12.25 -14.51 7.22
C PHE A 177 -11.38 -15.77 7.32
N ALA A 178 -11.96 -16.94 7.56
CA ALA A 178 -11.22 -18.18 7.69
C ALA A 178 -10.49 -18.56 6.39
N LEU A 179 -11.15 -18.44 5.23
CA LEU A 179 -10.55 -18.72 3.93
C LEU A 179 -9.50 -17.66 3.56
N GLY A 180 -9.72 -16.39 3.88
CA GLY A 180 -8.71 -15.36 3.74
C GLY A 180 -7.43 -15.72 4.49
N ALA A 181 -7.56 -16.18 5.73
CA ALA A 181 -6.41 -16.63 6.53
C ALA A 181 -5.73 -17.88 5.95
N VAL A 182 -6.50 -18.86 5.47
CA VAL A 182 -5.94 -20.09 4.84
C VAL A 182 -5.14 -19.74 3.58
N LEU A 183 -5.66 -18.87 2.72
CA LEU A 183 -4.94 -18.39 1.53
C LEU A 183 -3.63 -17.69 1.92
N SER A 184 -3.67 -16.97 3.03
CA SER A 184 -2.50 -16.25 3.55
C SER A 184 -1.42 -17.18 4.14
N LEU A 185 -1.74 -18.42 4.54
CA LEU A 185 -0.71 -19.40 4.94
C LEU A 185 0.29 -19.70 3.81
N GLY A 186 -0.17 -19.65 2.55
CA GLY A 186 0.69 -19.80 1.39
C GLY A 186 1.85 -18.80 1.35
N ILE A 187 1.66 -17.58 1.91
CA ILE A 187 2.72 -16.57 1.96
C ILE A 187 3.87 -16.99 2.87
N VAL A 188 3.57 -17.62 4.00
CA VAL A 188 4.63 -18.07 4.92
C VAL A 188 5.63 -18.95 4.19
N LEU A 189 5.13 -19.80 3.27
CA LEU A 189 5.98 -20.65 2.44
C LEU A 189 6.81 -19.84 1.43
N VAL A 190 6.23 -18.83 0.82
CA VAL A 190 6.91 -18.01 -0.20
C VAL A 190 7.93 -17.05 0.45
N ARG A 191 7.61 -16.49 1.62
CA ARG A 191 8.50 -15.56 2.34
C ARG A 191 9.81 -16.16 2.80
N ARG A 192 9.90 -17.46 3.02
CA ARG A 192 11.19 -18.11 3.38
C ARG A 192 12.28 -17.88 2.32
N PHE A 193 11.91 -17.59 1.08
CA PHE A 193 12.84 -17.34 -0.02
C PHE A 193 13.39 -15.91 -0.03
N VAL A 194 12.79 -14.97 0.69
CA VAL A 194 13.30 -13.60 0.82
C VAL A 194 14.47 -13.61 1.81
N PRO A 195 15.69 -13.24 1.39
CA PRO A 195 16.85 -13.19 2.28
C PRO A 195 16.74 -12.00 3.24
N GLU A 196 17.57 -12.01 4.31
CA GLU A 196 17.77 -10.81 5.12
C GLU A 196 18.45 -9.71 4.28
N SER A 197 18.19 -8.46 4.62
CA SER A 197 18.75 -7.31 3.94
C SER A 197 20.28 -7.25 4.09
N PRO A 198 21.06 -7.34 2.99
CA PRO A 198 22.52 -7.17 3.07
C PRO A 198 22.90 -5.78 3.60
N ARG A 199 22.15 -4.73 3.25
CA ARG A 199 22.41 -3.37 3.74
C ARG A 199 22.17 -3.25 5.24
N TRP A 200 21.09 -3.84 5.74
CA TRP A 200 20.80 -3.89 7.17
C TRP A 200 21.91 -4.63 7.94
N LEU A 201 22.37 -5.77 7.43
CA LEU A 201 23.45 -6.55 8.03
C LEU A 201 24.76 -5.74 8.11
N MET A 202 25.09 -5.00 7.05
CA MET A 202 26.28 -4.12 7.02
C MET A 202 26.22 -3.04 8.11
N THR A 203 25.09 -2.36 8.24
CA THR A 203 24.91 -1.28 9.24
C THR A 203 24.86 -1.80 10.69
N HIS A 204 24.63 -3.10 10.90
CA HIS A 204 24.61 -3.75 12.21
C HIS A 204 25.90 -4.57 12.51
N GLY A 205 26.99 -4.32 11.78
CA GLY A 205 28.29 -4.96 12.04
C GLY A 205 28.38 -6.42 11.61
N ARG A 206 27.43 -6.93 10.83
CA ARG A 206 27.35 -8.33 10.35
C ARG A 206 27.81 -8.46 8.90
N ALA A 207 28.94 -7.80 8.54
CA ALA A 207 29.43 -7.71 7.17
C ALA A 207 29.67 -9.07 6.51
N GLY A 208 30.23 -10.05 7.22
CA GLY A 208 30.48 -11.39 6.69
C GLY A 208 29.20 -12.13 6.24
N GLU A 209 28.10 -11.95 6.96
CA GLU A 209 26.81 -12.52 6.57
C GLU A 209 26.22 -11.79 5.36
N ALA A 210 26.35 -10.45 5.32
CA ALA A 210 25.92 -9.66 4.16
C ALA A 210 26.63 -10.11 2.89
N GLU A 211 27.95 -10.28 2.94
CA GLU A 211 28.76 -10.77 1.81
C GLU A 211 28.36 -12.19 1.40
N ALA A 212 28.10 -13.09 2.36
CA ALA A 212 27.66 -14.45 2.06
C ALA A 212 26.31 -14.47 1.32
N ILE A 213 25.34 -13.63 1.74
CA ILE A 213 24.03 -13.50 1.07
C ILE A 213 24.24 -12.94 -0.35
N VAL A 214 25.01 -11.86 -0.51
CA VAL A 214 25.25 -11.26 -1.84
C VAL A 214 25.94 -12.24 -2.77
N ARG A 215 26.98 -12.94 -2.32
CA ARG A 215 27.68 -13.98 -3.12
C ARG A 215 26.73 -15.09 -3.56
N ASN A 216 25.83 -15.53 -2.67
CA ASN A 216 24.85 -16.58 -3.01
C ASN A 216 23.84 -16.10 -4.07
N ILE A 217 23.35 -14.86 -3.95
CA ILE A 217 22.47 -14.24 -4.94
C ILE A 217 23.21 -14.10 -6.29
N GLU A 218 24.42 -13.59 -6.29
CA GLU A 218 25.25 -13.44 -7.49
C GLU A 218 25.52 -14.78 -8.18
N ALA A 219 25.85 -15.82 -7.41
CA ALA A 219 26.05 -17.17 -7.93
C ALA A 219 24.76 -17.75 -8.55
N THR A 220 23.62 -17.50 -7.92
CA THR A 220 22.31 -17.93 -8.44
C THR A 220 22.01 -17.22 -9.75
N VAL A 221 22.15 -15.89 -9.80
CA VAL A 221 21.90 -15.10 -11.01
C VAL A 221 22.82 -15.46 -12.14
N ARG A 222 24.12 -15.67 -11.86
CA ARG A 222 25.10 -16.13 -12.86
C ARG A 222 24.70 -17.48 -13.48
N ARG A 223 24.35 -18.44 -12.61
CA ARG A 223 23.92 -19.77 -13.07
C ARG A 223 22.66 -19.70 -13.92
N GLU A 224 21.66 -18.90 -13.51
CA GLU A 224 20.41 -18.75 -14.24
C GLU A 224 20.56 -18.06 -15.60
N ARG A 225 21.53 -17.15 -15.70
CA ARG A 225 21.77 -16.39 -16.92
C ARG A 225 22.88 -16.95 -17.80
N GLY A 226 23.63 -17.95 -17.32
CA GLY A 226 24.74 -18.54 -18.06
C GLY A 226 25.90 -17.57 -18.32
N ILE A 227 26.18 -16.67 -17.35
CA ILE A 227 27.23 -15.65 -17.47
C ILE A 227 28.38 -15.96 -16.52
N ASP A 228 29.62 -15.85 -17.00
CA ASP A 228 30.83 -16.16 -16.22
C ASP A 228 31.20 -15.01 -15.28
N SER A 229 30.98 -13.76 -15.69
CA SER A 229 31.32 -12.59 -14.89
C SER A 229 30.20 -11.59 -14.82
N LEU A 230 30.12 -10.87 -13.69
CA LEU A 230 29.21 -9.73 -13.49
C LEU A 230 29.97 -8.43 -13.79
N PRO A 231 29.26 -7.35 -14.19
CA PRO A 231 29.87 -6.03 -14.30
C PRO A 231 30.60 -5.63 -13.00
N GLU A 232 31.67 -4.88 -13.11
CA GLU A 232 32.38 -4.40 -11.91
C GLU A 232 31.51 -3.43 -11.08
N PRO A 233 31.71 -3.38 -9.75
CA PRO A 233 31.04 -2.40 -8.90
C PRO A 233 31.40 -0.97 -9.29
N GLN A 234 30.41 -0.08 -9.33
CA GLN A 234 30.62 1.33 -9.73
C GLN A 234 31.07 2.24 -8.57
N GLY A 235 31.66 1.70 -7.53
CA GLY A 235 32.18 2.45 -6.39
C GLY A 235 32.12 1.70 -5.08
N PHE A 236 32.67 2.31 -4.04
CA PHE A 236 32.70 1.77 -2.69
C PHE A 236 32.20 2.83 -1.71
N ILE A 237 31.45 2.39 -0.71
CA ILE A 237 31.02 3.22 0.41
C ILE A 237 31.45 2.55 1.71
N ASN A 238 32.18 3.30 2.54
CA ASN A 238 32.50 2.84 3.89
C ASN A 238 31.29 3.04 4.79
N VAL A 239 30.82 1.96 5.40
CA VAL A 239 29.63 1.95 6.28
C VAL A 239 30.05 1.64 7.69
N ARG A 240 29.63 2.46 8.67
CA ARG A 240 29.84 2.22 10.11
C ARG A 240 28.51 1.86 10.78
N PRO A 241 28.52 1.02 11.83
CA PRO A 241 27.31 0.79 12.62
C PRO A 241 26.79 2.10 13.25
N VAL A 242 25.50 2.38 13.07
CA VAL A 242 24.85 3.57 13.61
C VAL A 242 23.63 3.17 14.42
N HIS A 243 23.52 3.70 15.64
CA HIS A 243 22.33 3.54 16.45
C HIS A 243 21.31 4.64 16.10
N VAL A 244 20.21 4.21 15.49
CA VAL A 244 19.10 5.11 15.13
C VAL A 244 18.14 5.25 16.30
N THR A 245 17.85 6.50 16.69
CA THR A 245 16.84 6.86 17.68
C THR A 245 15.68 7.61 17.02
N LEU A 246 14.53 7.69 17.69
CA LEU A 246 13.41 8.50 17.21
C LEU A 246 13.81 9.98 17.00
N ALA A 247 14.68 10.50 17.87
CA ALA A 247 15.20 11.86 17.73
C ALA A 247 16.05 12.00 16.47
N THR A 248 16.88 11.01 16.13
CA THR A 248 17.65 10.98 14.87
C THR A 248 16.72 11.00 13.67
N VAL A 249 15.65 10.18 13.68
CA VAL A 249 14.66 10.16 12.59
C VAL A 249 14.00 11.53 12.44
N ALA A 250 13.52 12.12 13.53
CA ALA A 250 12.89 13.44 13.50
C ALA A 250 13.87 14.53 13.00
N GLN A 251 15.13 14.50 13.42
CA GLN A 251 16.15 15.43 12.95
C GLN A 251 16.41 15.29 11.44
N GLU A 252 16.55 14.06 10.95
CA GLU A 252 16.74 13.81 9.52
C GLU A 252 15.54 14.26 8.69
N LEU A 253 14.32 13.93 9.10
CA LEU A 253 13.10 14.30 8.39
C LEU A 253 12.93 15.84 8.36
N PHE A 254 12.98 16.50 9.51
CA PHE A 254 12.54 17.90 9.60
C PHE A 254 13.66 18.93 9.49
N ARG A 255 14.93 18.56 9.78
CA ARG A 255 16.07 19.50 9.70
C ARG A 255 16.98 19.22 8.52
N THR A 256 17.30 17.95 8.25
CA THR A 256 18.25 17.59 7.18
C THR A 256 17.57 17.55 5.82
N TYR A 257 16.35 16.96 5.75
CA TYR A 257 15.62 16.77 4.48
C TYR A 257 14.21 17.39 4.48
N PRO A 258 14.00 18.66 4.87
CA PRO A 258 12.67 19.24 4.98
C PRO A 258 11.89 19.24 3.67
N ALA A 259 12.54 19.52 2.54
CA ALA A 259 11.91 19.49 1.22
C ALA A 259 11.41 18.09 0.82
N ARG A 260 12.19 17.04 1.11
CA ARG A 260 11.80 15.64 0.84
C ARG A 260 10.67 15.21 1.77
N THR A 261 10.70 15.67 3.02
CA THR A 261 9.62 15.41 4.00
C THR A 261 8.32 16.09 3.57
N THR A 262 8.37 17.34 3.14
CA THR A 262 7.20 18.03 2.58
C THR A 262 6.65 17.30 1.37
N LEU A 263 7.51 16.87 0.45
CA LEU A 263 7.11 16.06 -0.71
C LEU A 263 6.40 14.79 -0.26
N GLY A 264 7.03 13.98 0.58
CA GLY A 264 6.49 12.72 1.06
C GLY A 264 5.14 12.89 1.77
N LEU A 265 5.02 13.85 2.69
CA LEU A 265 3.77 14.17 3.38
C LEU A 265 2.68 14.55 2.37
N THR A 266 2.98 15.47 1.45
CA THR A 266 1.99 15.93 0.48
C THR A 266 1.50 14.79 -0.40
N LEU A 267 2.39 13.99 -0.97
CA LEU A 267 2.02 12.87 -1.83
C LEU A 267 1.21 11.83 -1.07
N MET A 268 1.67 11.41 0.10
CA MET A 268 1.03 10.35 0.88
C MET A 268 -0.35 10.78 1.42
N VAL A 269 -0.49 12.02 1.92
CA VAL A 269 -1.76 12.55 2.43
C VAL A 269 -2.77 12.73 1.31
N THR A 270 -2.39 13.36 0.20
CA THR A 270 -3.32 13.67 -0.90
C THR A 270 -3.85 12.41 -1.56
N GLN A 271 -3.00 11.40 -1.79
CA GLN A 271 -3.45 10.13 -2.35
C GLN A 271 -4.34 9.37 -1.36
N SER A 272 -3.97 9.30 -0.08
CA SER A 272 -4.75 8.61 0.94
C SER A 272 -6.14 9.23 1.10
N PHE A 273 -6.22 10.57 1.11
CA PHE A 273 -7.51 11.26 1.14
C PHE A 273 -8.38 10.89 -0.07
N LEU A 274 -7.83 11.00 -1.28
CA LEU A 274 -8.57 10.69 -2.52
C LEU A 274 -9.11 9.26 -2.52
N TYR A 275 -8.22 8.28 -2.19
CA TYR A 275 -8.60 6.89 -2.17
C TYR A 275 -9.71 6.61 -1.17
N ASN A 276 -9.53 7.02 0.07
CA ASN A 276 -10.51 6.76 1.12
C ASN A 276 -11.83 7.50 0.85
N ALA A 277 -11.77 8.73 0.33
CA ALA A 277 -12.95 9.50 -0.03
C ALA A 277 -13.83 8.79 -1.05
N ILE A 278 -13.26 8.32 -2.15
CA ILE A 278 -14.04 7.76 -3.25
C ILE A 278 -14.29 6.27 -3.06
N PHE A 279 -13.28 5.49 -2.69
CA PHE A 279 -13.41 4.04 -2.57
C PHE A 279 -14.43 3.62 -1.51
N PHE A 280 -14.42 4.24 -0.32
CA PHE A 280 -15.39 3.91 0.72
C PHE A 280 -16.79 4.51 0.50
N THR A 281 -16.92 5.53 -0.34
CA THR A 281 -18.22 6.16 -0.62
C THR A 281 -18.80 5.82 -2.00
N PHE A 282 -18.06 5.10 -2.82
CA PHE A 282 -18.44 4.65 -4.15
C PHE A 282 -19.82 3.99 -4.17
N ALA A 283 -20.07 3.00 -3.29
CA ALA A 283 -21.33 2.30 -3.21
C ALA A 283 -22.49 3.23 -2.77
N LEU A 284 -22.23 4.16 -1.84
CA LEU A 284 -23.22 5.14 -1.37
C LEU A 284 -23.65 6.08 -2.51
N VAL A 285 -22.72 6.54 -3.33
CA VAL A 285 -23.02 7.38 -4.49
C VAL A 285 -23.87 6.61 -5.51
N LEU A 286 -23.50 5.38 -5.83
CA LEU A 286 -24.25 4.53 -6.77
C LEU A 286 -25.66 4.22 -6.26
N LEU A 287 -25.81 3.92 -4.97
CA LEU A 287 -27.09 3.64 -4.37
C LEU A 287 -27.99 4.89 -4.36
N LYS A 288 -27.46 6.01 -3.86
CA LYS A 288 -28.27 7.22 -3.61
C LYS A 288 -28.64 7.97 -4.89
N PHE A 289 -27.70 8.14 -5.82
CA PHE A 289 -27.90 8.99 -6.99
C PHE A 289 -28.27 8.21 -8.26
N TYR A 290 -27.97 6.91 -8.30
CA TYR A 290 -28.23 6.07 -9.46
C TYR A 290 -29.16 4.88 -9.18
N SER A 291 -29.62 4.73 -7.92
CA SER A 291 -30.53 3.64 -7.49
C SER A 291 -29.99 2.24 -7.86
N VAL A 292 -28.68 2.05 -7.83
CA VAL A 292 -28.06 0.73 -8.04
C VAL A 292 -28.28 -0.12 -6.79
N PRO A 293 -28.92 -1.29 -6.90
CA PRO A 293 -29.20 -2.13 -5.73
C PRO A 293 -27.89 -2.75 -5.20
N ALA A 294 -27.86 -3.03 -3.88
CA ALA A 294 -26.67 -3.45 -3.15
C ALA A 294 -26.08 -4.79 -3.64
N ASP A 295 -26.93 -5.71 -4.09
CA ASP A 295 -26.52 -7.02 -4.66
C ASP A 295 -25.70 -6.91 -5.95
N ARG A 296 -25.83 -5.78 -6.66
CA ARG A 296 -25.07 -5.50 -7.90
C ARG A 296 -23.77 -4.73 -7.70
N MET A 297 -23.49 -4.25 -6.48
CA MET A 297 -22.30 -3.42 -6.22
C MET A 297 -20.99 -4.15 -6.57
N GLY A 298 -20.89 -5.46 -6.31
CA GLY A 298 -19.71 -6.26 -6.66
C GLY A 298 -19.35 -6.22 -8.14
N LEU A 299 -20.38 -6.13 -9.02
CA LEU A 299 -20.15 -6.04 -10.47
C LEU A 299 -19.51 -4.71 -10.89
N TYR A 300 -19.69 -3.64 -10.12
CA TYR A 300 -19.03 -2.35 -10.34
C TYR A 300 -17.63 -2.29 -9.73
N VAL A 301 -17.41 -2.96 -8.58
CA VAL A 301 -16.10 -3.00 -7.93
C VAL A 301 -15.09 -3.79 -8.77
N LEU A 302 -15.51 -4.87 -9.43
CA LEU A 302 -14.60 -5.75 -10.16
C LEU A 302 -13.87 -5.05 -11.33
N PRO A 303 -14.55 -4.37 -12.29
CA PRO A 303 -13.85 -3.63 -13.34
C PRO A 303 -13.01 -2.48 -12.80
N PHE A 304 -13.47 -1.82 -11.75
CA PHE A 304 -12.73 -0.78 -11.06
C PHE A 304 -11.40 -1.31 -10.50
N ALA A 305 -11.40 -2.47 -9.85
CA ALA A 305 -10.19 -3.13 -9.36
C ALA A 305 -9.21 -3.49 -10.48
N VAL A 306 -9.72 -4.04 -11.61
CA VAL A 306 -8.88 -4.38 -12.77
C VAL A 306 -8.19 -3.14 -13.36
N VAL A 307 -8.92 -2.05 -13.54
CA VAL A 307 -8.35 -0.80 -14.09
C VAL A 307 -7.32 -0.18 -13.15
N ASN A 308 -7.56 -0.22 -11.84
CA ASN A 308 -6.61 0.23 -10.84
C ASN A 308 -5.31 -0.58 -10.85
N PHE A 309 -5.38 -1.89 -11.07
CA PHE A 309 -4.19 -2.72 -11.24
C PHE A 309 -3.43 -2.37 -12.53
N CYS A 310 -4.14 -2.15 -13.62
CA CYS A 310 -3.51 -1.82 -14.91
C CYS A 310 -2.73 -0.50 -14.86
N GLY A 311 -3.16 0.50 -14.10
CA GLY A 311 -2.49 1.79 -13.99
C GLY A 311 -1.00 1.67 -13.62
N PRO A 312 -0.64 1.17 -12.43
CA PRO A 312 0.74 0.97 -12.01
C PRO A 312 1.52 0.04 -12.93
N LEU A 313 0.89 -1.02 -13.43
CA LEU A 313 1.53 -2.01 -14.30
C LEU A 313 1.97 -1.40 -15.63
N LEU A 314 1.10 -0.65 -16.28
CA LEU A 314 1.36 -0.06 -17.59
C LEU A 314 2.21 1.22 -17.50
N LEU A 315 1.96 2.06 -16.50
CA LEU A 315 2.66 3.33 -16.33
C LEU A 315 4.01 3.17 -15.60
N GLY A 316 4.19 2.11 -14.83
CA GLY A 316 5.36 1.93 -13.95
C GLY A 316 6.70 2.06 -14.67
N ARG A 317 6.84 1.50 -15.87
CA ARG A 317 8.08 1.61 -16.67
C ARG A 317 8.47 3.06 -16.99
N TYR A 318 7.49 3.95 -17.10
CA TYR A 318 7.75 5.34 -17.44
C TYR A 318 8.36 6.12 -16.27
N PHE A 319 8.15 5.67 -15.04
CA PHE A 319 8.81 6.23 -13.87
C PHE A 319 10.33 5.95 -13.88
N ASP A 320 10.77 4.89 -14.53
CA ASP A 320 12.19 4.55 -14.70
C ASP A 320 12.81 5.13 -15.97
N THR A 321 12.00 5.49 -16.99
CA THR A 321 12.49 5.93 -18.30
C THR A 321 12.33 7.43 -18.54
N ILE A 322 11.18 8.00 -18.20
CA ILE A 322 10.92 9.46 -18.28
C ILE A 322 11.44 10.15 -17.01
N GLY A 323 11.33 9.47 -15.87
CA GLY A 323 11.83 9.92 -14.58
C GLY A 323 10.73 10.07 -13.52
N ARG A 324 11.14 10.03 -12.23
CA ARG A 324 10.23 10.10 -11.08
C ARG A 324 9.43 11.40 -11.08
N LYS A 325 10.13 12.53 -11.10
CA LYS A 325 9.55 13.86 -10.96
C LYS A 325 8.46 14.17 -11.99
N PRO A 326 8.67 14.03 -13.32
CA PRO A 326 7.63 14.33 -14.31
C PRO A 326 6.47 13.34 -14.26
N MET A 327 6.73 12.05 -14.00
CA MET A 327 5.67 11.04 -13.96
C MET A 327 4.78 11.18 -12.72
N ILE A 328 5.34 11.50 -11.55
CA ILE A 328 4.55 11.80 -10.35
C ILE A 328 3.66 13.02 -10.60
N ALA A 329 4.26 14.12 -11.10
CA ALA A 329 3.51 15.34 -11.39
C ALA A 329 2.38 15.08 -12.41
N PHE A 330 2.64 14.31 -13.45
CA PHE A 330 1.66 13.93 -14.46
C PHE A 330 0.52 13.08 -13.88
N THR A 331 0.82 11.99 -13.15
CA THR A 331 -0.20 11.08 -12.64
C THR A 331 -1.09 11.73 -11.59
N TYR A 332 -0.52 12.54 -10.70
CA TYR A 332 -1.29 13.35 -9.76
C TYR A 332 -2.13 14.42 -10.46
N GLY A 333 -1.53 15.17 -11.38
CA GLY A 333 -2.21 16.27 -12.10
C GLY A 333 -3.38 15.77 -12.95
N ILE A 334 -3.17 14.73 -13.76
CA ILE A 334 -4.23 14.18 -14.62
C ILE A 334 -5.37 13.56 -13.80
N SER A 335 -5.07 12.88 -12.67
CA SER A 335 -6.09 12.37 -11.76
C SER A 335 -6.97 13.49 -11.20
N GLY A 336 -6.34 14.60 -10.79
CA GLY A 336 -7.07 15.78 -10.31
C GLY A 336 -7.97 16.39 -11.38
N VAL A 337 -7.47 16.58 -12.60
CA VAL A 337 -8.26 17.13 -13.73
C VAL A 337 -9.43 16.21 -14.06
N LEU A 338 -9.20 14.91 -14.21
CA LEU A 338 -10.25 13.93 -14.50
C LEU A 338 -11.30 13.88 -13.38
N LEU A 339 -10.89 14.00 -12.12
CA LEU A 339 -11.82 14.04 -10.98
C LEU A 339 -12.69 15.30 -11.00
N ALA A 340 -12.11 16.48 -11.30
CA ALA A 340 -12.86 17.72 -11.43
C ALA A 340 -13.88 17.65 -12.56
N VAL A 341 -13.50 17.11 -13.72
CA VAL A 341 -14.40 16.89 -14.86
C VAL A 341 -15.51 15.90 -14.50
N THR A 342 -15.16 14.78 -13.84
CA THR A 342 -16.14 13.80 -13.37
C THR A 342 -17.14 14.45 -12.41
N GLY A 343 -16.66 15.23 -11.44
CA GLY A 343 -17.50 15.95 -10.50
C GLY A 343 -18.45 16.95 -11.19
N TYR A 344 -17.95 17.68 -12.17
CA TYR A 344 -18.77 18.61 -12.95
C TYR A 344 -19.89 17.90 -13.74
N LEU A 345 -19.55 16.83 -14.47
CA LEU A 345 -20.50 16.03 -15.23
C LEU A 345 -21.53 15.34 -14.31
N PHE A 346 -21.10 14.88 -13.13
CA PHE A 346 -21.97 14.34 -12.11
C PHE A 346 -22.98 15.40 -11.63
N TRP A 347 -22.50 16.60 -11.28
CA TRP A 347 -23.34 17.70 -10.80
C TRP A 347 -24.38 18.15 -11.83
N GLN A 348 -24.01 18.14 -13.12
CA GLN A 348 -24.91 18.46 -14.23
C GLN A 348 -25.91 17.32 -14.56
N GLY A 349 -25.81 16.16 -13.92
CA GLY A 349 -26.67 15.01 -14.17
C GLY A 349 -26.44 14.33 -15.52
N HIS A 350 -25.26 14.53 -16.15
CA HIS A 350 -24.93 13.93 -17.44
C HIS A 350 -24.43 12.48 -17.34
N LEU A 351 -24.19 11.98 -16.14
CA LEU A 351 -23.67 10.65 -15.93
C LEU A 351 -24.77 9.65 -15.55
N THR A 352 -24.67 8.45 -16.11
CA THR A 352 -25.39 7.25 -15.67
C THR A 352 -24.49 6.47 -14.71
N ALA A 353 -25.02 5.46 -14.00
CA ALA A 353 -24.22 4.58 -13.15
C ALA A 353 -23.01 4.00 -13.87
N LEU A 354 -23.19 3.55 -15.13
CA LEU A 354 -22.12 2.99 -15.95
C LEU A 354 -21.07 4.04 -16.33
N THR A 355 -21.49 5.21 -16.81
CA THR A 355 -20.55 6.27 -17.21
C THR A 355 -19.84 6.90 -16.02
N GLN A 356 -20.50 6.97 -14.84
CA GLN A 356 -19.85 7.36 -13.58
C GLN A 356 -18.76 6.36 -13.20
N MET A 357 -19.02 5.07 -13.31
CA MET A 357 -18.02 4.03 -13.04
C MET A 357 -16.84 4.12 -14.01
N ILE A 358 -17.10 4.33 -15.31
CA ILE A 358 -16.04 4.52 -16.32
C ILE A 358 -15.21 5.76 -16.00
N ALA A 359 -15.83 6.88 -15.63
CA ALA A 359 -15.14 8.11 -15.26
C ALA A 359 -14.25 7.91 -14.03
N TRP A 360 -14.76 7.28 -12.98
CA TRP A 360 -13.94 6.94 -11.81
C TRP A 360 -12.79 5.98 -12.18
N SER A 361 -13.05 4.97 -13.02
CA SER A 361 -12.00 4.07 -13.47
C SER A 361 -10.89 4.80 -14.21
N ALA A 362 -11.22 5.80 -15.02
CA ALA A 362 -10.23 6.65 -15.69
C ALA A 362 -9.41 7.49 -14.68
N VAL A 363 -10.07 8.09 -13.68
CA VAL A 363 -9.38 8.80 -12.58
C VAL A 363 -8.40 7.87 -11.87
N PHE A 364 -8.89 6.70 -11.48
CA PHE A 364 -8.13 5.78 -10.63
C PHE A 364 -7.05 5.00 -11.38
N PHE A 365 -7.14 4.87 -12.70
CA PHE A 365 -6.04 4.35 -13.52
C PHE A 365 -4.75 5.15 -13.28
N PHE A 366 -4.85 6.48 -13.28
CA PHE A 366 -3.71 7.36 -13.01
C PHE A 366 -3.46 7.50 -11.50
N ALA A 367 -4.50 7.61 -10.68
CA ALA A 367 -4.38 7.75 -9.25
C ALA A 367 -3.74 6.53 -8.59
N SER A 368 -3.94 5.32 -9.12
CA SER A 368 -3.29 4.10 -8.62
C SER A 368 -1.77 4.13 -8.86
N ALA A 369 -1.32 4.58 -10.03
CA ALA A 369 0.09 4.81 -10.30
C ALA A 369 0.66 5.96 -9.43
N ALA A 370 -0.12 7.02 -9.20
CA ALA A 370 0.25 8.11 -8.32
C ALA A 370 0.41 7.64 -6.87
N ALA A 371 -0.53 6.85 -6.35
CA ALA A 371 -0.47 6.28 -5.00
C ALA A 371 0.76 5.39 -4.82
N SER A 372 1.00 4.45 -5.74
CA SER A 372 2.18 3.60 -5.72
C SER A 372 3.47 4.41 -5.76
N SER A 373 3.52 5.48 -6.57
CA SER A 373 4.69 6.36 -6.66
C SER A 373 4.95 7.17 -5.39
N ALA A 374 3.93 7.43 -4.56
CA ALA A 374 4.13 8.07 -3.27
C ALA A 374 4.93 7.17 -2.31
N TYR A 375 4.59 5.87 -2.25
CA TYR A 375 5.36 4.87 -1.49
C TYR A 375 6.79 4.75 -2.02
N LEU A 376 6.94 4.61 -3.34
CA LEU A 376 8.25 4.58 -4.01
C LEU A 376 9.10 5.81 -3.65
N THR A 377 8.50 7.01 -3.66
CA THR A 377 9.22 8.24 -3.33
C THR A 377 9.73 8.22 -1.89
N VAL A 378 8.89 7.93 -0.90
CA VAL A 378 9.31 7.96 0.50
C VAL A 378 10.29 6.83 0.83
N SER A 379 10.28 5.73 0.08
CA SER A 379 11.24 4.65 0.25
C SER A 379 12.62 4.95 -0.36
N GLU A 380 12.70 5.72 -1.43
CA GLU A 380 13.98 6.02 -2.13
C GLU A 380 14.73 7.25 -1.58
N VAL A 381 14.03 8.27 -1.05
CA VAL A 381 14.62 9.59 -0.80
C VAL A 381 15.23 9.79 0.59
N PHE A 382 15.18 8.79 1.45
CA PHE A 382 15.75 8.86 2.80
C PHE A 382 16.87 7.84 3.02
N PRO A 383 17.83 8.15 3.94
CA PRO A 383 18.90 7.23 4.30
C PRO A 383 18.41 5.86 4.73
N MET A 384 19.17 4.82 4.40
CA MET A 384 18.75 3.43 4.61
C MET A 384 18.49 3.07 6.07
N GLU A 385 19.20 3.71 7.00
CA GLU A 385 19.13 3.42 8.43
C GLU A 385 17.81 3.89 9.07
N ILE A 386 17.17 4.91 8.49
CA ILE A 386 15.90 5.47 8.99
C ILE A 386 14.71 5.15 8.08
N ARG A 387 14.93 4.44 6.97
CA ARG A 387 13.96 4.27 5.88
C ARG A 387 12.65 3.67 6.34
N ALA A 388 12.67 2.52 7.04
CA ALA A 388 11.45 1.86 7.49
C ALA A 388 10.65 2.74 8.45
N MET A 389 11.32 3.48 9.34
CA MET A 389 10.66 4.42 10.25
C MET A 389 10.13 5.65 9.52
N ALA A 390 10.83 6.14 8.50
CA ALA A 390 10.34 7.23 7.65
C ALA A 390 9.08 6.81 6.90
N ILE A 391 9.08 5.64 6.25
CA ILE A 391 7.90 5.09 5.57
C ILE A 391 6.73 4.96 6.55
N ALA A 392 6.97 4.40 7.74
CA ALA A 392 5.95 4.27 8.78
C ALA A 392 5.38 5.62 9.23
N PHE A 393 6.24 6.63 9.41
CA PHE A 393 5.81 7.99 9.75
C PHE A 393 4.87 8.56 8.67
N PHE A 394 5.25 8.51 7.40
CA PHE A 394 4.43 9.01 6.30
C PHE A 394 3.12 8.23 6.17
N PHE A 395 3.16 6.91 6.34
CA PHE A 395 1.97 6.06 6.34
C PHE A 395 0.99 6.44 7.45
N VAL A 396 1.48 6.62 8.68
CA VAL A 396 0.65 7.00 9.84
C VAL A 396 -0.04 8.34 9.60
N VAL A 397 0.68 9.35 9.12
CA VAL A 397 0.11 10.68 8.84
C VAL A 397 -0.91 10.59 7.69
N ALA A 398 -0.60 9.83 6.64
CA ALA A 398 -1.50 9.62 5.51
C ALA A 398 -2.79 8.92 5.92
N GLN A 399 -2.69 7.85 6.71
CA GLN A 399 -3.86 7.13 7.22
C GLN A 399 -4.70 7.98 8.17
N GLY A 400 -4.07 8.81 9.00
CA GLY A 400 -4.76 9.79 9.83
C GLY A 400 -5.62 10.75 9.00
N ALA A 401 -5.10 11.29 7.91
CA ALA A 401 -5.86 12.11 6.97
C ALA A 401 -6.93 11.29 6.22
N GLY A 402 -6.58 10.04 5.87
CA GLY A 402 -7.48 9.11 5.19
C GLY A 402 -8.74 8.76 5.99
N ILE A 403 -8.67 8.71 7.32
CA ILE A 403 -9.82 8.43 8.20
C ILE A 403 -10.89 9.53 8.08
N PHE A 404 -10.49 10.80 7.93
CA PHE A 404 -11.43 11.92 7.80
C PHE A 404 -12.19 11.93 6.48
N ALA A 405 -11.61 11.39 5.41
CA ALA A 405 -12.15 11.50 4.06
C ALA A 405 -13.52 10.81 3.88
N PRO A 406 -13.73 9.54 4.29
CA PRO A 406 -15.04 8.89 4.19
C PRO A 406 -16.12 9.56 5.03
N TRP A 407 -15.77 10.02 6.23
CA TRP A 407 -16.70 10.75 7.08
C TRP A 407 -17.17 12.05 6.42
N LEU A 408 -16.24 12.84 5.87
CA LEU A 408 -16.55 14.08 5.17
C LEU A 408 -17.44 13.79 3.95
N PHE A 409 -17.05 12.83 3.12
CA PHE A 409 -17.80 12.49 1.91
C PHE A 409 -19.18 11.88 2.23
N GLY A 410 -19.28 11.08 3.27
CA GLY A 410 -20.58 10.59 3.76
C GLY A 410 -21.55 11.75 4.05
N LYS A 411 -21.09 12.77 4.78
CA LYS A 411 -21.91 13.97 5.05
C LYS A 411 -22.25 14.76 3.78
N LEU A 412 -21.30 14.88 2.84
CA LEU A 412 -21.57 15.57 1.59
C LEU A 412 -22.61 14.82 0.74
N ILE A 413 -22.56 13.49 0.72
CA ILE A 413 -23.53 12.62 0.05
C ILE A 413 -24.91 12.77 0.69
N GLU A 414 -24.99 12.78 2.02
CA GLU A 414 -26.26 13.00 2.72
C GLU A 414 -26.93 14.32 2.35
N THR A 415 -26.14 15.37 2.13
CA THR A 415 -26.64 16.73 1.89
C THR A 415 -27.18 16.91 0.46
N SER A 416 -26.37 16.76 -0.59
CA SER A 416 -26.83 16.97 -1.97
C SER A 416 -25.75 16.56 -3.01
N ALA A 417 -26.16 16.45 -4.29
CA ALA A 417 -25.23 16.27 -5.41
C ALA A 417 -24.25 17.44 -5.56
N THR A 418 -24.69 18.67 -5.27
CA THR A 418 -23.83 19.87 -5.29
C THR A 418 -22.74 19.77 -4.23
N SER A 419 -23.06 19.27 -3.04
CA SER A 419 -22.08 19.08 -1.97
C SER A 419 -21.05 18.01 -2.37
N VAL A 420 -21.46 16.93 -2.99
CA VAL A 420 -20.55 15.89 -3.52
C VAL A 420 -19.63 16.48 -4.60
N PHE A 421 -20.13 17.33 -5.47
CA PHE A 421 -19.31 18.05 -6.46
C PHE A 421 -18.21 18.86 -5.79
N TYR A 422 -18.53 19.64 -4.74
CA TYR A 422 -17.48 20.36 -3.98
C TYR A 422 -16.48 19.39 -3.33
N GLY A 423 -16.92 18.23 -2.86
CA GLY A 423 -16.02 17.18 -2.38
C GLY A 423 -15.05 16.70 -3.46
N TYR A 424 -15.52 16.49 -4.68
CA TYR A 424 -14.65 16.13 -5.82
C TYR A 424 -13.68 17.25 -6.17
N LEU A 425 -14.09 18.53 -6.10
CA LEU A 425 -13.17 19.66 -6.30
C LEU A 425 -12.10 19.72 -5.21
N VAL A 426 -12.43 19.43 -3.96
CA VAL A 426 -11.44 19.33 -2.87
C VAL A 426 -10.44 18.22 -3.16
N GLY A 427 -10.91 17.03 -3.53
CA GLY A 427 -10.05 15.91 -3.92
C GLY A 427 -9.15 16.25 -5.12
N ALA A 428 -9.72 16.88 -6.14
CA ALA A 428 -8.99 17.33 -7.33
C ALA A 428 -7.92 18.39 -6.98
N GLY A 429 -8.26 19.35 -6.12
CA GLY A 429 -7.33 20.36 -5.63
C GLY A 429 -6.17 19.77 -4.85
N LEU A 430 -6.44 18.79 -3.97
CA LEU A 430 -5.41 18.06 -3.24
C LEU A 430 -4.46 17.32 -4.19
N MET A 431 -4.98 16.64 -5.22
CA MET A 431 -4.16 16.00 -6.24
C MET A 431 -3.32 17.02 -7.02
N GLY A 432 -3.88 18.20 -7.33
CA GLY A 432 -3.14 19.33 -7.90
C GLY A 432 -1.98 19.81 -7.01
N VAL A 433 -2.20 19.90 -5.69
CA VAL A 433 -1.15 20.23 -4.71
C VAL A 433 -0.06 19.16 -4.72
N GLY A 434 -0.42 17.87 -4.81
CA GLY A 434 0.53 16.77 -4.97
C GLY A 434 1.39 16.89 -6.24
N ALA A 435 0.75 17.23 -7.38
CA ALA A 435 1.46 17.47 -8.64
C ALA A 435 2.44 18.64 -8.55
N ILE A 436 2.03 19.77 -7.96
CA ILE A 436 2.87 20.96 -7.75
C ILE A 436 4.04 20.63 -6.80
N ALA A 437 3.77 19.93 -5.70
CA ALA A 437 4.82 19.51 -4.77
C ALA A 437 5.85 18.61 -5.47
N ALA A 438 5.41 17.67 -6.34
CA ALA A 438 6.31 16.87 -7.15
C ALA A 438 7.15 17.71 -8.10
N MET A 439 6.58 18.74 -8.72
CA MET A 439 7.31 19.65 -9.61
C MET A 439 8.35 20.51 -8.87
N ILE A 440 8.07 20.94 -7.65
CA ILE A 440 8.97 21.80 -6.88
C ILE A 440 10.04 20.96 -6.17
N PHE A 441 9.61 19.97 -5.37
CA PHE A 441 10.45 19.23 -4.44
C PHE A 441 10.86 17.84 -4.97
N GLY A 442 10.38 17.41 -6.15
CA GLY A 442 10.65 16.10 -6.71
C GLY A 442 12.14 15.83 -6.88
N VAL A 443 12.57 14.65 -6.44
CA VAL A 443 13.95 14.17 -6.50
C VAL A 443 14.09 13.25 -7.72
N LYS A 444 15.21 13.40 -8.45
CA LYS A 444 15.59 12.49 -9.54
C LYS A 444 16.26 11.28 -8.92
N ALA A 445 15.49 10.23 -8.68
CA ALA A 445 15.98 9.00 -8.07
C ALA A 445 16.05 7.82 -9.08
N GLU A 446 15.51 8.03 -10.28
CA GLU A 446 15.47 7.01 -11.32
C GLU A 446 16.87 6.52 -11.72
N ARG A 447 17.04 5.18 -11.72
CA ARG A 447 18.27 4.47 -12.10
C ARG A 447 19.51 4.80 -11.27
N HIS A 448 19.36 5.53 -10.16
CA HIS A 448 20.43 5.79 -9.22
C HIS A 448 20.45 4.75 -8.09
N ALA A 449 21.66 4.41 -7.61
CA ALA A 449 21.78 3.66 -6.37
C ALA A 449 21.23 4.50 -5.20
N LEU A 450 20.60 3.84 -4.22
CA LEU A 450 19.96 4.53 -3.09
C LEU A 450 20.93 5.41 -2.30
N GLU A 451 22.18 4.98 -2.20
CA GLU A 451 23.26 5.67 -1.51
C GLU A 451 23.65 7.00 -2.18
N HIS A 452 23.42 7.11 -3.50
CA HIS A 452 23.61 8.35 -4.25
C HIS A 452 22.42 9.30 -4.10
N VAL A 453 21.22 8.76 -3.89
CA VAL A 453 20.01 9.57 -3.67
C VAL A 453 19.98 10.14 -2.25
N ALA A 454 20.32 9.31 -1.25
CA ALA A 454 20.40 9.70 0.16
C ALA A 454 21.62 9.03 0.81
N THR A 455 22.64 9.83 1.12
CA THR A 455 23.88 9.34 1.75
C THR A 455 23.55 8.65 3.08
N PRO A 456 23.98 7.39 3.29
CA PRO A 456 23.79 6.68 4.55
C PRO A 456 24.33 7.47 5.74
N LEU A 457 23.64 7.42 6.88
CA LEU A 457 24.13 8.05 8.11
C LEU A 457 25.49 7.48 8.53
N SER A 458 25.63 6.18 8.34
CA SER A 458 26.86 5.41 8.61
C SER A 458 28.06 5.80 7.73
N ALA A 459 27.82 6.48 6.62
CA ALA A 459 28.86 6.96 5.71
C ALA A 459 29.20 8.45 5.85
N ARG A 460 28.48 9.20 6.70
CA ARG A 460 28.75 10.61 6.95
C ARG A 460 29.93 10.79 7.89
N GLY A 461 30.91 11.56 7.47
CA GLY A 461 32.11 11.83 8.27
C GLY A 461 33.24 10.83 8.05
N CYS A 462 33.21 10.11 6.94
CA CYS A 462 34.34 9.33 6.44
C CYS A 462 35.14 10.12 5.40
#